data_16e4818fe7caa58eab9b7dd0fbe82bf3
#
_entry.id   16e4818fe7caa58eab9b7dd0fbe82bf3
#
_cell.length_a   1.000
_cell.length_b   1.000
_cell.length_c   1.000
_cell.angle_alpha   90.00
_cell.angle_beta   90.00
_cell.angle_gamma   90.00
#
_symmetry.space_group_name_H-M   'P 1'
#
loop_
_entity.id
_entity.type
_entity.pdbx_description
1 polymer ?
#
loop_
_entity_poly.entity_id
_entity_poly.type
_entity_poly.pdbx_seq_one_letter_code
_entity_poly.pdbx_strand_id
1 'polypeptide(L)'
;MNEKVVPRSMAPYRLALLPGDGTGREVMEEVKRLLSTFHDSGAISLETTEIPCGGQHYLDTGEEWPTGSFEYCRDKSDAIVVGAVGWPGATLPNGDIAGGQALLGLRSALDLYANVRPVKLYKGVKHKVHGTFIDVWDNELVDVVMVLSLIHI
;
A
#
# COMPACT_ATOMS: atom_id res chain seq x y z
N MET A 1 -7.56 24.15 -21.93
CA MET A 1 -6.37 23.56 -22.58
C MET A 1 -6.41 22.07 -22.30
N ASN A 2 -6.78 21.26 -23.30
CA ASN A 2 -6.75 19.80 -23.16
C ASN A 2 -5.31 19.34 -23.34
N GLU A 3 -4.62 19.08 -22.25
CA GLU A 3 -3.38 18.30 -22.32
C GLU A 3 -3.75 16.90 -22.83
N LYS A 4 -3.30 16.60 -24.04
CA LYS A 4 -3.36 15.25 -24.57
C LYS A 4 -2.48 14.38 -23.67
N VAL A 5 -3.11 13.51 -22.89
CA VAL A 5 -2.41 12.41 -22.22
C VAL A 5 -1.72 11.60 -23.32
N VAL A 6 -0.41 11.72 -23.40
CA VAL A 6 0.39 10.93 -24.34
C VAL A 6 0.27 9.46 -23.87
N PRO A 7 -0.21 8.53 -24.71
CA PRO A 7 -0.25 7.12 -24.33
C PRO A 7 1.19 6.66 -24.05
N ARG A 8 1.45 6.20 -22.83
CA ARG A 8 2.69 5.53 -22.49
C ARG A 8 2.84 4.31 -23.41
N SER A 9 4.06 4.00 -23.82
CA SER A 9 4.38 2.86 -24.69
C SER A 9 3.60 1.60 -24.29
N MET A 10 3.34 0.68 -25.22
CA MET A 10 2.57 -0.57 -25.02
C MET A 10 3.20 -1.56 -23.99
N ALA A 11 4.24 -1.16 -23.26
CA ALA A 11 4.85 -1.94 -22.19
C ALA A 11 3.92 -2.01 -20.95
N PRO A 12 3.82 -3.18 -20.30
CA PRO A 12 3.02 -3.32 -19.09
C PRO A 12 3.55 -2.43 -17.95
N TYR A 13 2.65 -1.95 -17.09
CA TYR A 13 3.06 -1.37 -15.81
C TYR A 13 3.49 -2.49 -14.87
N ARG A 14 4.65 -2.34 -14.28
CA ARG A 14 5.23 -3.30 -13.34
C ARG A 14 4.90 -2.89 -11.92
N LEU A 15 4.21 -3.75 -11.20
CA LEU A 15 3.80 -3.52 -9.82
C LEU A 15 4.54 -4.45 -8.88
N ALA A 16 5.19 -3.88 -7.86
CA ALA A 16 5.67 -4.65 -6.71
C ALA A 16 4.53 -4.79 -5.70
N LEU A 17 4.21 -6.01 -5.31
CA LEU A 17 3.18 -6.32 -4.32
C LEU A 17 3.87 -6.79 -3.04
N LEU A 18 3.68 -6.06 -1.95
CA LEU A 18 4.21 -6.35 -0.63
C LEU A 18 3.05 -6.72 0.31
N PRO A 19 2.69 -8.00 0.44
CA PRO A 19 1.50 -8.41 1.19
C PRO A 19 1.54 -8.03 2.68
N GLY A 20 2.72 -8.07 3.29
CA GLY A 20 2.88 -7.85 4.72
C GLY A 20 2.37 -9.02 5.56
N ASP A 21 1.69 -8.69 6.67
CA ASP A 21 1.31 -9.63 7.71
C ASP A 21 -0.21 -9.74 7.88
N GLY A 22 -0.66 -10.86 8.44
CA GLY A 22 -2.03 -11.07 8.89
C GLY A 22 -3.07 -10.71 7.82
N THR A 23 -3.95 -9.76 8.12
CA THR A 23 -4.98 -9.28 7.19
C THR A 23 -4.42 -8.66 5.92
N GLY A 24 -3.15 -8.21 5.92
CA GLY A 24 -2.49 -7.69 4.72
C GLY A 24 -2.42 -8.71 3.60
N ARG A 25 -2.20 -9.97 3.92
CA ARG A 25 -2.18 -11.07 2.95
C ARG A 25 -3.55 -11.31 2.32
N GLU A 26 -4.60 -11.34 3.15
CA GLU A 26 -5.98 -11.52 2.67
C GLU A 26 -6.41 -10.37 1.75
N VAL A 27 -6.12 -9.14 2.15
CA VAL A 27 -6.39 -7.94 1.34
C VAL A 27 -5.61 -7.98 0.03
N MET A 28 -4.35 -8.42 0.05
CA MET A 28 -3.52 -8.50 -1.15
C MET A 28 -4.09 -9.52 -2.16
N GLU A 29 -4.69 -10.62 -1.72
CA GLU A 29 -5.37 -11.55 -2.64
C GLU A 29 -6.53 -10.87 -3.37
N GLU A 30 -7.32 -10.04 -2.70
CA GLU A 30 -8.39 -9.28 -3.35
C GLU A 30 -7.84 -8.18 -4.28
N VAL A 31 -6.72 -7.56 -3.91
CA VAL A 31 -6.00 -6.62 -4.81
C VAL A 31 -5.54 -7.33 -6.08
N LYS A 32 -4.95 -8.51 -5.98
CA LYS A 32 -4.54 -9.31 -7.16
C LYS A 32 -5.72 -9.64 -8.07
N ARG A 33 -6.87 -10.03 -7.49
CA ARG A 33 -8.10 -10.29 -8.25
C ARG A 33 -8.60 -9.04 -8.98
N LEU A 34 -8.55 -7.88 -8.32
CA LEU A 34 -8.91 -6.61 -8.94
C LEU A 34 -7.96 -6.25 -10.09
N LEU A 35 -6.65 -6.37 -9.87
CA LEU A 35 -5.63 -6.08 -10.87
C LEU A 35 -5.75 -7.01 -12.10
N SER A 36 -6.00 -8.30 -11.89
CA SER A 36 -6.24 -9.23 -13.00
C SER A 36 -7.49 -8.87 -13.79
N THR A 37 -8.56 -8.44 -13.12
CA THR A 37 -9.78 -7.97 -13.80
C THR A 37 -9.51 -6.78 -14.73
N PHE A 38 -8.72 -5.82 -14.29
CA PHE A 38 -8.32 -4.68 -15.15
C PHE A 38 -7.42 -5.11 -16.30
N HIS A 39 -6.48 -6.01 -16.05
CA HIS A 39 -5.58 -6.57 -17.07
C HIS A 39 -6.39 -7.31 -18.14
N ASP A 40 -7.25 -8.24 -17.71
CA ASP A 40 -8.05 -9.11 -18.59
C ASP A 40 -9.09 -8.32 -19.40
N SER A 41 -9.60 -7.22 -18.86
CA SER A 41 -10.50 -6.32 -19.60
C SER A 41 -9.78 -5.50 -20.68
N GLY A 42 -8.46 -5.52 -20.71
CA GLY A 42 -7.66 -4.69 -21.60
C GLY A 42 -7.61 -3.20 -21.21
N ALA A 43 -8.15 -2.84 -20.04
CA ALA A 43 -8.14 -1.46 -19.57
C ALA A 43 -6.72 -0.97 -19.27
N ILE A 44 -5.86 -1.88 -18.75
CA ILE A 44 -4.47 -1.59 -18.45
C ILE A 44 -3.64 -2.87 -18.55
N SER A 45 -2.43 -2.79 -19.13
CA SER A 45 -1.50 -3.91 -19.13
C SER A 45 -0.66 -3.89 -17.86
N LEU A 46 -0.67 -4.97 -17.08
CA LEU A 46 -0.01 -5.08 -15.79
C LEU A 46 0.89 -6.32 -15.73
N GLU A 47 2.03 -6.16 -15.07
CA GLU A 47 2.93 -7.23 -14.64
C GLU A 47 3.13 -7.07 -13.14
N THR A 48 2.91 -8.12 -12.36
CA THR A 48 2.98 -8.06 -10.90
C THR A 48 4.07 -8.97 -10.36
N THR A 49 4.83 -8.51 -9.39
CA THR A 49 5.82 -9.31 -8.65
C THR A 49 5.54 -9.19 -7.18
N GLU A 50 5.30 -10.33 -6.52
CA GLU A 50 5.10 -10.39 -5.08
C GLU A 50 6.43 -10.49 -4.36
N ILE A 51 6.63 -9.66 -3.35
CA ILE A 51 7.81 -9.62 -2.50
C ILE A 51 7.35 -9.86 -1.06
N PRO A 52 7.71 -10.99 -0.43
CA PRO A 52 7.35 -11.26 0.95
C PRO A 52 8.01 -10.23 1.88
N CYS A 53 7.28 -9.77 2.87
CA CYS A 53 7.80 -8.79 3.84
C CYS A 53 6.99 -8.81 5.13
N GLY A 54 7.53 -8.18 6.16
CA GLY A 54 6.84 -7.99 7.43
C GLY A 54 7.41 -8.79 8.59
N GLY A 55 6.69 -8.74 9.72
CA GLY A 55 7.14 -9.36 10.97
C GLY A 55 7.12 -10.88 10.93
N GLN A 56 6.15 -11.50 10.27
CA GLN A 56 6.14 -12.96 10.12
C GLN A 56 7.32 -13.42 9.25
N HIS A 57 7.59 -12.71 8.16
CA HIS A 57 8.75 -13.02 7.31
C HIS A 57 10.06 -12.91 8.09
N TYR A 58 10.17 -11.87 8.96
CA TYR A 58 11.32 -11.70 9.83
C TYR A 58 11.50 -12.86 10.81
N LEU A 59 10.42 -13.34 11.45
CA LEU A 59 10.49 -14.49 12.35
C LEU A 59 10.95 -15.77 11.65
N ASP A 60 10.55 -15.93 10.39
CA ASP A 60 10.85 -17.13 9.61
C ASP A 60 12.27 -17.12 9.01
N THR A 61 12.81 -15.93 8.68
CA THR A 61 14.05 -15.80 7.88
C THR A 61 15.16 -14.97 8.55
N GLY A 62 14.82 -14.15 9.54
CA GLY A 62 15.73 -13.16 10.14
C GLY A 62 15.85 -11.84 9.36
N GLU A 63 15.12 -11.70 8.24
CA GLU A 63 15.11 -10.49 7.40
C GLU A 63 13.67 -9.93 7.32
N GLU A 64 13.51 -8.60 7.30
CA GLU A 64 12.19 -7.96 7.17
C GLU A 64 11.60 -8.13 5.76
N TRP A 65 12.43 -8.35 4.78
CA TRP A 65 12.17 -8.68 3.38
C TRP A 65 13.44 -9.23 2.71
N PRO A 66 13.37 -9.94 1.57
CA PRO A 66 14.54 -10.49 0.90
C PRO A 66 15.53 -9.40 0.46
N THR A 67 16.81 -9.72 0.55
CA THR A 67 17.89 -8.86 0.01
C THR A 67 17.63 -8.54 -1.47
N GLY A 68 17.77 -7.27 -1.86
CA GLY A 68 17.47 -6.79 -3.23
C GLY A 68 16.02 -6.32 -3.46
N SER A 69 15.14 -6.47 -2.45
CA SER A 69 13.74 -6.03 -2.55
C SER A 69 13.61 -4.52 -2.74
N PHE A 70 14.45 -3.74 -2.07
CA PHE A 70 14.46 -2.29 -2.22
C PHE A 70 14.85 -1.87 -3.65
N GLU A 71 15.92 -2.43 -4.18
CA GLU A 71 16.40 -2.16 -5.54
C GLU A 71 15.35 -2.57 -6.57
N TYR A 72 14.65 -3.69 -6.34
CA TYR A 72 13.53 -4.07 -7.19
C TYR A 72 12.41 -3.03 -7.17
N CYS A 73 11.99 -2.60 -5.99
CA CYS A 73 10.96 -1.58 -5.83
C CYS A 73 11.35 -0.25 -6.50
N ARG A 74 12.60 0.18 -6.34
CA ARG A 74 13.11 1.44 -6.90
C ARG A 74 13.32 1.39 -8.41
N ASP A 75 13.95 0.32 -8.93
CA ASP A 75 14.50 0.31 -10.29
C ASP A 75 13.65 -0.50 -11.27
N LYS A 76 12.84 -1.42 -10.77
CA LYS A 76 12.11 -2.38 -11.60
C LYS A 76 10.59 -2.22 -11.57
N SER A 77 10.03 -1.50 -10.60
CA SER A 77 8.59 -1.29 -10.50
C SER A 77 8.18 0.14 -10.84
N ASP A 78 7.02 0.28 -11.44
CA ASP A 78 6.39 1.57 -11.74
C ASP A 78 5.51 2.05 -10.57
N ALA A 79 5.02 1.10 -9.76
CA ALA A 79 4.30 1.37 -8.52
C ALA A 79 4.44 0.21 -7.53
N ILE A 80 4.17 0.51 -6.25
CA ILE A 80 4.28 -0.43 -5.14
C ILE A 80 2.96 -0.46 -4.40
N VAL A 81 2.42 -1.65 -4.19
CA VAL A 81 1.21 -1.87 -3.39
C VAL A 81 1.62 -2.57 -2.10
N VAL A 82 1.31 -1.96 -0.96
CA VAL A 82 1.72 -2.48 0.35
C VAL A 82 0.48 -2.86 1.16
N GLY A 83 0.47 -4.07 1.69
CA GLY A 83 -0.52 -4.55 2.63
C GLY A 83 -0.25 -4.08 4.06
N ALA A 84 -0.98 -4.62 5.02
CA ALA A 84 -0.73 -4.33 6.42
C ALA A 84 0.57 -4.99 6.89
N VAL A 85 1.39 -4.25 7.62
CA VAL A 85 2.66 -4.73 8.18
C VAL A 85 2.62 -4.62 9.69
N GLY A 86 3.06 -5.67 10.36
CA GLY A 86 3.17 -5.78 11.79
C GLY A 86 2.66 -7.12 12.29
N TRP A 87 3.51 -7.85 13.01
CA TRP A 87 3.19 -9.15 13.58
C TRP A 87 3.47 -9.17 15.07
N PRO A 88 2.55 -9.66 15.90
CA PRO A 88 2.78 -9.74 17.34
C PRO A 88 4.05 -10.52 17.69
N GLY A 89 4.93 -9.93 18.50
CA GLY A 89 6.18 -10.56 18.93
C GLY A 89 7.34 -10.49 17.94
N ALA A 90 7.14 -10.00 16.72
CA ALA A 90 8.22 -9.74 15.78
C ALA A 90 8.89 -8.41 16.11
N THR A 91 9.99 -8.46 16.84
CA THR A 91 10.75 -7.30 17.31
C THR A 91 12.20 -7.41 16.89
N LEU A 92 12.74 -6.33 16.36
CA LEU A 92 14.16 -6.21 16.02
C LEU A 92 15.03 -6.10 17.29
N PRO A 93 16.34 -6.38 17.20
CA PRO A 93 17.23 -6.26 18.36
C PRO A 93 17.29 -4.88 19.01
N ASN A 94 16.95 -3.83 18.27
CA ASN A 94 16.87 -2.44 18.78
C ASN A 94 15.53 -2.11 19.47
N GLY A 95 14.58 -3.06 19.51
CA GLY A 95 13.26 -2.90 20.11
C GLY A 95 12.17 -2.42 19.14
N ASP A 96 12.49 -2.10 17.90
CA ASP A 96 11.49 -1.70 16.88
C ASP A 96 10.68 -2.90 16.40
N ILE A 97 9.48 -2.63 15.91
CA ILE A 97 8.62 -3.64 15.29
C ILE A 97 9.23 -4.03 13.93
N ALA A 98 9.42 -5.33 13.71
CA ALA A 98 9.88 -5.84 12.44
C ALA A 98 8.87 -5.58 11.31
N GLY A 99 9.37 -5.24 10.12
CA GLY A 99 8.58 -4.80 8.96
C GLY A 99 8.58 -3.28 8.76
N GLY A 100 9.14 -2.52 9.71
CA GLY A 100 9.24 -1.07 9.62
C GLY A 100 10.07 -0.59 8.44
N GLN A 101 11.11 -1.30 8.07
CA GLN A 101 11.97 -0.98 6.92
C GLN A 101 11.20 -1.10 5.59
N ALA A 102 10.39 -2.14 5.44
CA ALA A 102 9.58 -2.33 4.25
C ALA A 102 8.50 -1.24 4.09
N LEU A 103 8.09 -0.57 5.15
CA LEU A 103 7.05 0.46 5.10
C LEU A 103 7.62 1.87 5.23
N LEU A 104 8.31 2.17 6.32
CA LEU A 104 8.81 3.51 6.63
C LEU A 104 10.15 3.79 5.93
N GLY A 105 11.04 2.79 5.89
CA GLY A 105 12.32 2.89 5.20
C GLY A 105 12.14 3.10 3.70
N LEU A 106 11.17 2.41 3.08
CA LEU A 106 10.84 2.58 1.67
C LEU A 106 10.39 4.02 1.35
N ARG A 107 9.58 4.64 2.20
CA ARG A 107 9.11 6.03 2.01
C ARG A 107 10.27 7.02 1.97
N SER A 108 11.20 6.90 2.92
CA SER A 108 12.36 7.78 3.01
C SER A 108 13.36 7.51 1.88
N ALA A 109 13.63 6.24 1.58
CA ALA A 109 14.63 5.87 0.58
C ALA A 109 14.18 6.13 -0.87
N LEU A 110 12.87 6.17 -1.13
CA LEU A 110 12.29 6.58 -2.42
C LEU A 110 12.00 8.08 -2.49
N ASP A 111 12.33 8.87 -1.47
CA ASP A 111 12.07 10.31 -1.39
C ASP A 111 10.61 10.66 -1.69
N LEU A 112 9.68 9.94 -1.07
CA LEU A 112 8.25 10.16 -1.28
C LEU A 112 7.83 11.49 -0.67
N TYR A 113 7.29 12.37 -1.50
CA TYR A 113 6.97 13.76 -1.12
C TYR A 113 5.70 13.90 -0.29
N ALA A 114 4.63 13.20 -0.65
CA ALA A 114 3.31 13.42 -0.07
C ALA A 114 2.60 12.11 0.28
N ASN A 115 1.92 12.12 1.43
CA ASN A 115 0.96 11.11 1.83
C ASN A 115 -0.45 11.63 1.55
N VAL A 116 -1.11 11.08 0.55
CA VAL A 116 -2.45 11.49 0.12
C VAL A 116 -3.48 10.52 0.66
N ARG A 117 -4.42 11.04 1.46
CA ARG A 117 -5.46 10.23 2.12
C ARG A 117 -6.85 10.73 1.74
N PRO A 118 -7.50 10.15 0.73
CA PRO A 118 -8.89 10.43 0.46
C PRO A 118 -9.78 9.79 1.54
N VAL A 119 -10.72 10.58 2.05
CA VAL A 119 -11.71 10.15 3.05
C VAL A 119 -13.08 10.51 2.53
N LYS A 120 -13.88 9.51 2.25
CA LYS A 120 -15.25 9.67 1.78
C LYS A 120 -16.20 8.84 2.63
N LEU A 121 -17.27 9.47 3.08
CA LEU A 121 -18.34 8.75 3.76
C LEU A 121 -19.38 8.31 2.73
N TYR A 122 -19.56 7.00 2.61
CA TYR A 122 -20.56 6.44 1.71
C TYR A 122 -21.91 6.27 2.42
N LYS A 123 -22.99 6.40 1.66
CA LYS A 123 -24.35 6.19 2.17
C LYS A 123 -24.51 4.81 2.82
N GLY A 124 -25.08 4.79 4.01
CA GLY A 124 -25.29 3.56 4.79
C GLY A 124 -24.12 3.16 5.68
N VAL A 125 -22.97 3.85 5.59
CA VAL A 125 -21.86 3.65 6.50
C VAL A 125 -22.11 4.44 7.79
N LYS A 126 -22.13 3.73 8.92
CA LYS A 126 -22.32 4.32 10.24
C LYS A 126 -20.98 4.54 10.95
N HIS A 127 -20.91 5.59 11.76
CA HIS A 127 -19.74 5.88 12.56
C HIS A 127 -19.79 5.11 13.88
N LYS A 128 -18.64 4.65 14.34
CA LYS A 128 -18.50 4.06 15.67
C LYS A 128 -17.96 5.12 16.62
N VAL A 129 -18.84 5.66 17.47
CA VAL A 129 -18.51 6.64 18.50
C VAL A 129 -18.77 6.03 19.87
N HIS A 130 -17.77 5.98 20.73
CA HIS A 130 -17.85 5.35 22.08
C HIS A 130 -18.44 3.93 22.05
N GLY A 131 -18.08 3.13 21.04
CA GLY A 131 -18.58 1.75 20.92
C GLY A 131 -19.94 1.59 20.26
N THR A 132 -20.67 2.68 20.03
CA THR A 132 -22.02 2.65 19.44
C THR A 132 -21.97 3.13 17.99
N PHE A 133 -22.72 2.45 17.10
CA PHE A 133 -22.86 2.87 15.71
C PHE A 133 -23.97 3.91 15.60
N ILE A 134 -23.59 5.13 15.23
CA ILE A 134 -24.50 6.28 15.06
C ILE A 134 -24.23 7.00 13.74
N ASP A 135 -25.23 7.70 13.23
CA ASP A 135 -25.10 8.61 12.10
C ASP A 135 -24.76 10.01 12.65
N VAL A 136 -23.50 10.41 12.60
CA VAL A 136 -23.00 11.71 13.12
C VAL A 136 -22.87 12.72 11.99
N TRP A 137 -22.42 12.30 10.83
CA TRP A 137 -22.14 13.16 9.70
C TRP A 137 -22.99 12.76 8.50
N ASP A 138 -23.39 13.76 7.73
CA ASP A 138 -24.04 13.57 6.45
C ASP A 138 -23.02 13.05 5.43
N ASN A 139 -23.35 11.96 4.75
CA ASN A 139 -22.48 11.35 3.74
C ASN A 139 -22.28 12.26 2.51
N GLU A 140 -23.18 13.22 2.25
CA GLU A 140 -23.02 14.19 1.17
C GLU A 140 -21.99 15.29 1.51
N LEU A 141 -21.72 15.50 2.81
CA LEU A 141 -20.79 16.53 3.29
C LEU A 141 -19.37 16.04 3.54
N VAL A 142 -19.13 14.72 3.56
CA VAL A 142 -17.81 14.16 3.85
C VAL A 142 -17.19 13.60 2.58
N ASP A 143 -16.44 14.44 1.88
CA ASP A 143 -15.56 14.08 0.77
C ASP A 143 -14.30 14.96 0.86
N VAL A 144 -13.28 14.45 1.54
CA VAL A 144 -12.08 15.20 1.93
C VAL A 144 -10.83 14.46 1.45
N VAL A 145 -9.88 15.18 0.92
CA VAL A 145 -8.52 14.66 0.65
C VAL A 145 -7.53 15.35 1.57
N MET A 146 -6.93 14.57 2.47
CA MET A 146 -5.82 15.05 3.31
C MET A 146 -4.50 14.80 2.58
N VAL A 147 -3.70 15.84 2.45
CA VAL A 147 -2.35 15.76 1.89
C VAL A 147 -1.36 16.14 2.99
N LEU A 148 -0.52 15.17 3.38
CA LEU A 148 0.50 15.34 4.42
C LEU A 148 1.87 15.35 3.76
N SER A 149 2.71 16.32 4.11
CA SER A 149 4.12 16.31 3.70
C SER A 149 4.86 15.17 4.41
N LEU A 150 5.73 14.47 3.70
CA LEU A 150 6.63 13.45 4.27
C LEU A 150 8.05 13.99 4.49
N ILE A 151 8.33 15.22 4.06
CA ILE A 151 9.68 15.82 4.09
C ILE A 151 9.97 16.54 5.44
N HIS A 152 8.93 16.87 6.21
CA HIS A 152 9.05 17.66 7.45
C HIS A 152 8.58 16.84 8.67
N ILE A 153 9.15 15.68 8.87
CA ILE A 153 8.99 14.92 10.12
C ILE A 153 10.32 14.93 10.88
#